data_aa7f2c6c3220a70d9d510846e52bd12d
#
_entry.id   aa7f2c6c3220a70d9d510846e52bd12d
#
_cell.length_a   1.000
_cell.length_b   1.000
_cell.length_c   1.000
_cell.angle_alpha   90.00
_cell.angle_beta   90.00
_cell.angle_gamma   90.00
#
_symmetry.space_group_name_H-M   'P 1'
#
loop_
_entity.id
_entity.type
_entity.pdbx_description
1 polymer ?
#
loop_
_entity_poly.entity_id
_entity_poly.type
_entity_poly.pdbx_seq_one_letter_code
_entity_poly.pdbx_strand_id
1 'polypeptide(L)'
;MSKFSRRQFLEIGASAAGASFAAKTILLKPDSVLASTGPVPPSDRLHFGMIGIGMQGSQLLAQSIELPGVECVAACDLYDGRHTLARETTNNPSLPVTRRYHELLANKDIDCIVAAVPDHWHKQVVVDAVSAGKDIYCEKPMSHSAADGVAMVEAATKTQRIVQIGSQRVSSLICAKARELISQGSLGDLMMVEGWLGRNDPTGAWEYPPPTDLSPETLDWDTWQGTVPKRAFDPHIFARWRCWKEYGTGVAGDLLVHLISGMMFMLNINEAPRQAMAVGGIRRWKDGRNMPDVHASLYYYGDLPVYMRLNLGTEMPEVYRIQGSKGILEVTEFGLSFSPQSGKDSGPSYYDSGFPHAMRSAYEKQWHQENDPNIGHEPTPETIAFRCPDYDDMKPHLWNFFQAVRSRKPVVEDAVFGHHAALACHMANESYFRNATVTWDQGSKSIKS
;
A
#
# COMPACT_ATOMS: atom_id res chain seq x y z
N MET A 1 4.34 -17.18 3.90
CA MET A 1 3.26 -16.85 2.95
C MET A 1 2.51 -18.13 2.61
N SER A 2 1.28 -18.27 3.09
CA SER A 2 0.39 -19.37 2.67
C SER A 2 0.05 -19.13 1.20
N LYS A 3 0.55 -19.99 0.32
CA LYS A 3 0.17 -19.95 -1.10
C LYS A 3 -1.28 -20.43 -1.20
N PHE A 4 -2.22 -19.50 -1.42
CA PHE A 4 -3.55 -19.87 -1.85
C PHE A 4 -3.43 -20.78 -3.08
N SER A 5 -4.05 -21.95 -3.04
CA SER A 5 -4.05 -22.84 -4.20
C SER A 5 -4.96 -22.22 -5.29
N ARG A 6 -4.62 -22.47 -6.58
CA ARG A 6 -5.46 -22.05 -7.73
C ARG A 6 -6.93 -22.45 -7.56
N ARG A 7 -7.21 -23.53 -6.87
CA ARG A 7 -8.55 -24.04 -6.60
C ARG A 7 -9.29 -23.19 -5.56
N GLN A 8 -8.63 -22.79 -4.47
CA GLN A 8 -9.21 -21.89 -3.44
C GLN A 8 -9.50 -20.52 -4.01
N PHE A 9 -8.65 -20.00 -4.91
CA PHE A 9 -8.87 -18.74 -5.59
C PHE A 9 -10.10 -18.76 -6.51
N LEU A 10 -10.32 -19.85 -7.25
CA LEU A 10 -11.50 -20.03 -8.12
C LEU A 10 -12.79 -20.23 -7.29
N GLU A 11 -12.71 -20.88 -6.13
CA GLU A 11 -13.84 -21.10 -5.24
C GLU A 11 -14.27 -19.80 -4.51
N ILE A 12 -13.33 -18.94 -4.12
CA ILE A 12 -13.64 -17.62 -3.50
C ILE A 12 -14.27 -16.66 -4.53
N GLY A 13 -13.84 -16.70 -5.79
CA GLY A 13 -14.46 -15.92 -6.85
C GLY A 13 -15.90 -16.33 -7.21
N ALA A 14 -16.27 -17.57 -6.90
CA ALA A 14 -17.61 -18.11 -7.18
C ALA A 14 -18.60 -17.90 -6.02
N SER A 15 -18.13 -17.70 -4.78
CA SER A 15 -19.00 -17.62 -3.59
C SER A 15 -19.45 -16.19 -3.25
N ALA A 16 -18.86 -15.16 -3.84
CA ALA A 16 -19.26 -13.77 -3.61
C ALA A 16 -20.38 -13.28 -4.54
N ALA A 17 -20.79 -14.09 -5.54
CA ALA A 17 -21.83 -13.74 -6.50
C ALA A 17 -22.92 -14.80 -6.48
N GLY A 18 -23.95 -14.58 -5.71
CA GLY A 18 -25.21 -15.32 -5.78
C GLY A 18 -26.03 -15.02 -7.05
N ALA A 19 -25.38 -14.93 -8.21
CA ALA A 19 -25.99 -14.98 -9.55
C ALA A 19 -24.91 -15.35 -10.55
N SER A 20 -25.06 -16.50 -11.22
CA SER A 20 -24.18 -16.94 -12.30
C SER A 20 -24.38 -16.06 -13.54
N PHE A 21 -23.79 -14.87 -13.56
CA PHE A 21 -23.60 -14.13 -14.81
C PHE A 21 -22.24 -14.53 -15.38
N ALA A 22 -22.23 -14.98 -16.64
CA ALA A 22 -21.01 -15.28 -17.38
C ALA A 22 -20.24 -13.98 -17.61
N ALA A 23 -19.37 -13.60 -16.68
CA ALA A 23 -18.50 -12.42 -16.84
C ALA A 23 -17.52 -12.68 -17.98
N LYS A 24 -17.43 -11.75 -18.91
CA LYS A 24 -16.38 -11.75 -19.94
C LYS A 24 -15.03 -11.53 -19.25
N THR A 25 -14.21 -12.57 -19.19
CA THR A 25 -12.89 -12.49 -18.53
C THR A 25 -11.80 -12.16 -19.54
N ILE A 26 -11.02 -11.11 -19.26
CA ILE A 26 -9.86 -10.67 -20.04
C ILE A 26 -8.61 -10.91 -19.20
N LEU A 27 -7.64 -11.66 -19.74
CA LEU A 27 -6.34 -11.83 -19.11
C LEU A 27 -5.42 -10.67 -19.49
N LEU A 28 -4.93 -9.96 -18.49
CA LEU A 28 -3.87 -8.98 -18.64
C LEU A 28 -2.54 -9.72 -18.70
N LYS A 29 -1.71 -9.37 -19.67
CA LYS A 29 -0.34 -9.89 -19.76
C LYS A 29 0.62 -8.79 -19.30
N PRO A 30 1.56 -9.10 -18.38
CA PRO A 30 2.65 -8.19 -18.12
C PRO A 30 3.42 -7.96 -19.42
N ASP A 31 3.62 -6.70 -19.78
CA ASP A 31 4.64 -6.39 -20.78
C ASP A 31 5.97 -6.91 -20.24
N SER A 32 6.71 -7.62 -21.09
CA SER A 32 8.03 -8.15 -20.71
C SER A 32 9.06 -7.01 -20.66
N VAL A 33 8.79 -6.00 -19.80
CA VAL A 33 9.67 -4.83 -19.60
C VAL A 33 11.08 -5.26 -19.21
N LEU A 34 11.21 -6.46 -18.63
CA LEU A 34 12.50 -7.04 -18.25
C LEU A 34 13.11 -7.94 -19.33
N ALA A 35 12.39 -8.26 -20.42
CA ALA A 35 12.86 -9.25 -21.40
C ALA A 35 13.76 -8.68 -22.50
N SER A 36 13.99 -7.38 -22.59
CA SER A 36 14.67 -6.74 -23.72
C SER A 36 16.09 -6.19 -23.42
N THR A 37 16.60 -6.35 -22.21
CA THR A 37 17.95 -5.85 -21.90
C THR A 37 18.96 -6.97 -22.03
N GLY A 38 19.81 -6.88 -23.06
CA GLY A 38 21.04 -7.66 -23.14
C GLY A 38 21.98 -7.38 -21.96
N PRO A 39 23.16 -8.03 -21.90
CA PRO A 39 24.14 -7.79 -20.85
C PRO A 39 24.46 -6.30 -20.71
N VAL A 40 24.24 -5.74 -19.52
CA VAL A 40 24.56 -4.34 -19.23
C VAL A 40 26.09 -4.22 -19.03
N PRO A 41 26.79 -3.33 -19.75
CA PRO A 41 28.22 -3.12 -19.56
C PRO A 41 28.55 -2.78 -18.10
N PRO A 42 29.72 -3.16 -17.56
CA PRO A 42 30.10 -2.84 -16.19
C PRO A 42 30.06 -1.34 -15.87
N SER A 43 30.38 -0.48 -16.83
CA SER A 43 30.29 0.99 -16.68
C SER A 43 28.87 1.54 -16.47
N ASP A 44 27.86 0.77 -16.85
CA ASP A 44 26.47 1.18 -16.82
C ASP A 44 25.68 0.50 -15.68
N ARG A 45 26.37 -0.24 -14.83
CA ARG A 45 25.77 -0.84 -13.65
C ARG A 45 25.49 0.20 -12.59
N LEU A 46 24.35 0.05 -11.91
CA LEU A 46 24.00 0.80 -10.70
C LEU A 46 24.43 -0.02 -9.48
N HIS A 47 25.22 0.61 -8.64
CA HIS A 47 25.61 0.06 -7.36
C HIS A 47 24.70 0.58 -6.26
N PHE A 48 24.08 -0.32 -5.52
CA PHE A 48 23.27 0.09 -4.37
C PHE A 48 23.81 -0.46 -3.06
N GLY A 49 23.55 0.29 -1.99
CA GLY A 49 23.71 -0.14 -0.61
C GLY A 49 22.38 -0.56 0.00
N MET A 50 22.35 -1.72 0.68
CA MET A 50 21.16 -2.20 1.37
C MET A 50 21.21 -1.82 2.85
N ILE A 51 20.16 -1.15 3.38
CA ILE A 51 20.02 -0.81 4.80
C ILE A 51 18.81 -1.51 5.38
N GLY A 52 19.03 -2.43 6.34
CA GLY A 52 17.99 -3.27 6.92
C GLY A 52 17.71 -4.52 6.09
N ILE A 53 18.12 -5.69 6.59
CA ILE A 53 18.01 -6.99 5.92
C ILE A 53 17.03 -7.88 6.73
N GLY A 54 15.90 -7.31 7.13
CA GLY A 54 14.78 -8.04 7.72
C GLY A 54 14.02 -8.85 6.67
N MET A 55 12.82 -9.35 7.03
CA MET A 55 11.98 -10.12 6.09
C MET A 55 11.76 -9.38 4.76
N GLN A 56 11.36 -8.12 4.82
CA GLN A 56 11.13 -7.31 3.63
C GLN A 56 12.44 -6.95 2.94
N GLY A 57 13.46 -6.56 3.73
CA GLY A 57 14.74 -6.17 3.18
C GLY A 57 15.47 -7.30 2.44
N SER A 58 15.38 -8.54 2.92
CA SER A 58 15.97 -9.70 2.21
C SER A 58 15.24 -10.00 0.89
N GLN A 59 13.92 -9.79 0.81
CA GLN A 59 13.15 -9.92 -0.43
C GLN A 59 13.50 -8.80 -1.42
N LEU A 60 13.60 -7.55 -0.95
CA LEU A 60 14.02 -6.43 -1.79
C LEU A 60 15.44 -6.65 -2.32
N LEU A 61 16.37 -7.12 -1.48
CA LEU A 61 17.72 -7.43 -1.87
C LEU A 61 17.74 -8.51 -2.97
N ALA A 62 17.03 -9.63 -2.75
CA ALA A 62 16.96 -10.74 -3.70
C ALA A 62 16.39 -10.29 -5.05
N GLN A 63 15.30 -9.52 -5.05
CA GLN A 63 14.69 -9.06 -6.29
C GLN A 63 15.51 -7.96 -6.99
N SER A 64 16.18 -7.09 -6.23
CA SER A 64 17.02 -6.02 -6.80
C SER A 64 18.21 -6.58 -7.58
N ILE A 65 18.91 -7.60 -7.04
CA ILE A 65 20.07 -8.19 -7.72
C ILE A 65 19.71 -9.04 -8.95
N GLU A 66 18.43 -9.40 -9.12
CA GLU A 66 17.94 -10.04 -10.34
C GLU A 66 17.68 -9.02 -11.48
N LEU A 67 17.68 -7.72 -11.17
CA LEU A 67 17.41 -6.68 -12.16
C LEU A 67 18.66 -6.41 -13.03
N PRO A 68 18.50 -6.24 -14.35
CA PRO A 68 19.62 -6.01 -15.25
C PRO A 68 20.46 -4.79 -14.88
N GLY A 69 21.75 -5.01 -14.67
CA GLY A 69 22.71 -3.92 -14.38
C GLY A 69 22.51 -3.28 -13.01
N VAL A 70 22.00 -4.01 -12.03
CA VAL A 70 21.89 -3.58 -10.62
C VAL A 70 22.72 -4.50 -9.75
N GLU A 71 23.55 -3.95 -8.88
CA GLU A 71 24.49 -4.71 -8.04
C GLU A 71 24.49 -4.20 -6.60
N CYS A 72 24.33 -5.10 -5.63
CA CYS A 72 24.51 -4.78 -4.22
C CYS A 72 26.00 -4.82 -3.87
N VAL A 73 26.58 -3.69 -3.46
CA VAL A 73 28.02 -3.59 -3.16
C VAL A 73 28.33 -3.49 -1.67
N ALA A 74 27.33 -3.21 -0.83
CA ALA A 74 27.47 -3.24 0.62
C ALA A 74 26.10 -3.38 1.29
N ALA A 75 26.08 -3.92 2.53
CA ALA A 75 24.85 -4.04 3.30
C ALA A 75 25.06 -3.60 4.77
N CYS A 76 23.98 -3.12 5.39
CA CYS A 76 23.97 -2.67 6.77
C CYS A 76 22.77 -3.25 7.53
N ASP A 77 23.02 -3.82 8.68
CA ASP A 77 21.99 -4.14 9.68
C ASP A 77 22.63 -4.09 11.07
N LEU A 78 21.82 -3.80 12.09
CA LEU A 78 22.28 -3.74 13.46
C LEU A 78 22.40 -5.12 14.12
N TYR A 79 21.82 -6.16 13.50
CA TYR A 79 21.87 -7.54 13.94
C TYR A 79 22.79 -8.38 13.05
N ASP A 80 23.81 -9.00 13.63
CA ASP A 80 24.86 -9.72 12.90
C ASP A 80 24.36 -10.91 12.09
N GLY A 81 23.32 -11.61 12.55
CA GLY A 81 22.71 -12.71 11.80
C GLY A 81 22.23 -12.29 10.41
N ARG A 82 21.85 -11.03 10.24
CA ARG A 82 21.43 -10.47 8.94
C ARG A 82 22.61 -10.10 8.03
N HIS A 83 23.80 -9.92 8.57
CA HIS A 83 25.02 -9.82 7.77
C HIS A 83 25.29 -11.12 7.02
N THR A 84 25.11 -12.25 7.70
CA THR A 84 25.20 -13.58 7.08
C THR A 84 24.12 -13.74 6.01
N LEU A 85 22.87 -13.40 6.33
CA LEU A 85 21.75 -13.47 5.38
C LEU A 85 21.99 -12.62 4.12
N ALA A 86 22.58 -11.42 4.25
CA ALA A 86 22.90 -10.57 3.10
C ALA A 86 23.92 -11.25 2.16
N ARG A 87 24.97 -11.86 2.73
CA ARG A 87 25.98 -12.60 1.96
C ARG A 87 25.39 -13.83 1.26
N GLU A 88 24.54 -14.57 1.95
CA GLU A 88 23.82 -15.72 1.38
C GLU A 88 22.89 -15.29 0.24
N THR A 89 22.08 -14.26 0.46
CA THR A 89 21.12 -13.74 -0.54
C THR A 89 21.83 -13.26 -1.80
N THR A 90 22.98 -12.60 -1.66
CA THR A 90 23.75 -12.10 -2.80
C THR A 90 24.69 -13.17 -3.40
N ASN A 91 24.77 -14.35 -2.79
CA ASN A 91 25.76 -15.37 -3.11
C ASN A 91 27.19 -14.79 -3.15
N ASN A 92 27.48 -13.81 -2.29
CA ASN A 92 28.77 -13.13 -2.20
C ASN A 92 29.30 -13.18 -0.76
N PRO A 93 30.14 -14.17 -0.39
CA PRO A 93 30.68 -14.27 0.95
C PRO A 93 31.61 -13.11 1.34
N SER A 94 32.09 -12.36 0.35
CA SER A 94 32.94 -11.17 0.55
C SER A 94 32.19 -9.86 0.56
N LEU A 95 30.84 -9.89 0.49
CA LEU A 95 30.04 -8.67 0.54
C LEU A 95 30.40 -7.87 1.81
N PRO A 96 30.84 -6.60 1.68
CA PRO A 96 31.03 -5.70 2.81
C PRO A 96 29.75 -5.53 3.60
N VAL A 97 29.82 -5.73 4.91
CA VAL A 97 28.69 -5.57 5.83
C VAL A 97 29.10 -4.76 7.05
N THR A 98 28.18 -3.96 7.61
CA THR A 98 28.45 -3.12 8.76
C THR A 98 27.20 -2.91 9.60
N ARG A 99 27.36 -2.52 10.88
CA ARG A 99 26.26 -2.01 11.73
C ARG A 99 26.04 -0.49 11.55
N ARG A 100 26.88 0.22 10.80
CA ARG A 100 26.90 1.68 10.67
C ARG A 100 26.50 2.12 9.24
N TYR A 101 25.25 2.40 9.01
CA TYR A 101 24.76 2.77 7.67
C TYR A 101 25.43 4.03 7.09
N HIS A 102 25.96 4.93 7.93
CA HIS A 102 26.70 6.10 7.46
C HIS A 102 27.95 5.71 6.66
N GLU A 103 28.52 4.52 6.87
CA GLU A 103 29.63 4.01 6.06
C GLU A 103 29.18 3.77 4.61
N LEU A 104 27.94 3.27 4.41
CA LEU A 104 27.36 3.11 3.08
C LEU A 104 27.12 4.49 2.44
N LEU A 105 26.62 5.46 3.21
CA LEU A 105 26.37 6.80 2.69
C LEU A 105 27.66 7.52 2.29
N ALA A 106 28.76 7.30 3.00
CA ALA A 106 30.08 7.86 2.70
C ALA A 106 30.79 7.16 1.52
N ASN A 107 30.37 5.95 1.16
CA ASN A 107 30.98 5.20 0.06
C ASN A 107 30.62 5.82 -1.29
N LYS A 108 31.62 6.23 -2.06
CA LYS A 108 31.45 6.86 -3.37
C LYS A 108 31.06 5.88 -4.48
N ASP A 109 31.31 4.59 -4.28
CA ASP A 109 30.96 3.53 -5.22
C ASP A 109 29.48 3.13 -5.14
N ILE A 110 28.73 3.68 -4.18
CA ILE A 110 27.29 3.47 -4.03
C ILE A 110 26.54 4.64 -4.69
N ASP A 111 25.71 4.35 -5.67
CA ASP A 111 24.89 5.34 -6.38
C ASP A 111 23.61 5.66 -5.60
N CYS A 112 22.98 4.63 -5.05
CA CYS A 112 21.69 4.73 -4.36
C CYS A 112 21.55 3.75 -3.20
N ILE A 113 20.53 3.96 -2.39
CA ILE A 113 20.22 3.15 -1.21
C ILE A 113 18.85 2.46 -1.40
N VAL A 114 18.75 1.22 -0.93
CA VAL A 114 17.48 0.54 -0.68
C VAL A 114 17.37 0.34 0.83
N ALA A 115 16.32 0.90 1.44
CA ALA A 115 16.15 0.90 2.90
C ALA A 115 14.85 0.19 3.30
N ALA A 116 14.97 -0.79 4.23
CA ALA A 116 13.86 -1.53 4.82
C ALA A 116 14.07 -1.72 6.32
N VAL A 117 14.11 -0.62 7.03
CA VAL A 117 14.27 -0.52 8.48
C VAL A 117 12.90 -0.42 9.19
N PRO A 118 12.81 -0.54 10.53
CA PRO A 118 11.58 -0.22 11.24
C PRO A 118 11.14 1.25 11.06
N ASP A 119 9.83 1.52 11.13
CA ASP A 119 9.22 2.81 10.77
C ASP A 119 9.90 4.02 11.46
N HIS A 120 10.28 3.88 12.73
CA HIS A 120 10.91 4.95 13.50
C HIS A 120 12.31 5.37 13.00
N TRP A 121 12.92 4.58 12.10
CA TRP A 121 14.20 4.89 11.45
C TRP A 121 14.05 5.52 10.07
N HIS A 122 12.88 5.45 9.43
CA HIS A 122 12.69 5.88 8.04
C HIS A 122 13.13 7.33 7.82
N LYS A 123 12.66 8.26 8.66
CA LYS A 123 13.05 9.67 8.53
C LYS A 123 14.55 9.87 8.55
N GLN A 124 15.23 9.32 9.57
CA GLN A 124 16.66 9.56 9.75
C GLN A 124 17.46 9.01 8.57
N VAL A 125 17.16 7.78 8.15
CA VAL A 125 17.86 7.14 7.03
C VAL A 125 17.63 7.88 5.71
N VAL A 126 16.39 8.31 5.43
CA VAL A 126 16.08 9.05 4.20
C VAL A 126 16.76 10.41 4.18
N VAL A 127 16.62 11.20 5.26
CA VAL A 127 17.21 12.54 5.34
C VAL A 127 18.73 12.49 5.21
N ASP A 128 19.37 11.52 5.88
CA ASP A 128 20.83 11.37 5.80
C ASP A 128 21.27 10.90 4.41
N ALA A 129 20.55 9.97 3.78
CA ALA A 129 20.88 9.48 2.45
C ALA A 129 20.81 10.62 1.41
N VAL A 130 19.70 11.37 1.37
CA VAL A 130 19.58 12.48 0.40
C VAL A 130 20.56 13.63 0.68
N SER A 131 20.88 13.86 1.95
CA SER A 131 21.90 14.86 2.36
C SER A 131 23.32 14.44 1.97
N ALA A 132 23.61 13.12 1.97
CA ALA A 132 24.85 12.56 1.48
C ALA A 132 24.91 12.47 -0.06
N GLY A 133 23.87 12.95 -0.76
CA GLY A 133 23.79 12.93 -2.22
C GLY A 133 23.35 11.59 -2.81
N LYS A 134 22.81 10.67 -2.02
CA LYS A 134 22.29 9.38 -2.49
C LYS A 134 20.82 9.49 -2.86
N ASP A 135 20.42 8.81 -3.93
CA ASP A 135 19.02 8.50 -4.20
C ASP A 135 18.59 7.34 -3.30
N ILE A 136 17.30 7.26 -2.95
CA ILE A 136 16.84 6.25 -2.00
C ILE A 136 15.46 5.68 -2.33
N TYR A 137 15.34 4.36 -2.27
CA TYR A 137 14.09 3.63 -2.07
C TYR A 137 13.91 3.38 -0.58
N CYS A 138 12.79 3.79 -0.02
CA CYS A 138 12.44 3.58 1.37
C CYS A 138 11.13 2.80 1.47
N GLU A 139 11.12 1.72 2.26
CA GLU A 139 9.90 0.95 2.49
C GLU A 139 8.78 1.81 3.09
N LYS A 140 7.55 1.35 2.84
CA LYS A 140 6.32 1.91 3.45
C LYS A 140 6.18 1.48 4.92
N PRO A 141 5.42 2.22 5.76
CA PRO A 141 4.89 3.57 5.50
C PRO A 141 6.05 4.56 5.43
N MET A 142 5.93 5.60 4.61
CA MET A 142 7.02 6.55 4.42
C MET A 142 7.62 7.05 5.73
N SER A 143 6.79 7.29 6.74
CA SER A 143 7.22 7.91 8.00
C SER A 143 6.52 7.31 9.22
N HIS A 144 7.12 7.49 10.39
CA HIS A 144 6.56 7.08 11.68
C HIS A 144 5.57 8.11 12.26
N SER A 145 5.70 9.37 11.86
CA SER A 145 4.79 10.46 12.24
C SER A 145 4.55 11.43 11.08
N ALA A 146 3.50 12.25 11.18
CA ALA A 146 3.22 13.30 10.19
C ALA A 146 4.37 14.29 10.08
N ALA A 147 4.99 14.70 11.20
CA ALA A 147 6.13 15.61 11.22
C ALA A 147 7.38 15.00 10.55
N ASP A 148 7.62 13.72 10.74
CA ASP A 148 8.71 13.02 10.05
C ASP A 148 8.50 13.02 8.54
N GLY A 149 7.27 12.77 8.07
CA GLY A 149 6.94 12.82 6.65
C GLY A 149 7.18 14.20 6.03
N VAL A 150 6.79 15.27 6.73
CA VAL A 150 7.09 16.66 6.31
C VAL A 150 8.60 16.88 6.15
N ALA A 151 9.40 16.45 7.15
CA ALA A 151 10.86 16.61 7.11
C ALA A 151 11.50 15.83 5.94
N MET A 152 11.00 14.64 5.64
CA MET A 152 11.47 13.83 4.51
C MET A 152 11.15 14.47 3.16
N VAL A 153 9.94 15.03 2.99
CA VAL A 153 9.55 15.78 1.78
C VAL A 153 10.44 17.01 1.60
N GLU A 154 10.67 17.77 2.66
CA GLU A 154 11.54 18.95 2.64
C GLU A 154 12.99 18.60 2.25
N ALA A 155 13.53 17.51 2.81
CA ALA A 155 14.88 17.05 2.49
C ALA A 155 14.98 16.59 1.01
N ALA A 156 14.03 15.79 0.53
CA ALA A 156 13.96 15.35 -0.86
C ALA A 156 13.89 16.55 -1.83
N THR A 157 13.01 17.51 -1.53
CA THR A 157 12.84 18.74 -2.34
C THR A 157 14.11 19.58 -2.36
N LYS A 158 14.74 19.77 -1.21
CA LYS A 158 15.97 20.60 -1.09
C LYS A 158 17.15 20.00 -1.84
N THR A 159 17.29 18.67 -1.79
CA THR A 159 18.44 17.97 -2.37
C THR A 159 18.25 17.55 -3.82
N GLN A 160 17.01 17.58 -4.32
CA GLN A 160 16.63 17.11 -5.66
C GLN A 160 17.05 15.64 -5.91
N ARG A 161 17.13 14.85 -4.85
CA ARG A 161 17.39 13.41 -4.95
C ARG A 161 16.11 12.64 -5.26
N ILE A 162 16.27 11.52 -5.93
CA ILE A 162 15.18 10.58 -6.16
C ILE A 162 14.88 9.89 -4.83
N VAL A 163 13.65 10.04 -4.37
CA VAL A 163 13.10 9.31 -3.23
C VAL A 163 11.87 8.56 -3.72
N GLN A 164 11.90 7.23 -3.69
CA GLN A 164 10.74 6.39 -3.99
C GLN A 164 10.30 5.68 -2.72
N ILE A 165 8.99 5.66 -2.48
CA ILE A 165 8.40 4.94 -1.35
C ILE A 165 7.89 3.58 -1.82
N GLY A 166 8.04 2.57 -0.96
CA GLY A 166 7.83 1.17 -1.26
C GLY A 166 6.39 0.68 -1.19
N SER A 167 5.40 1.45 -1.67
CA SER A 167 4.01 1.00 -1.74
C SER A 167 3.72 0.36 -3.11
N GLN A 168 4.04 -0.91 -3.27
CA GLN A 168 4.09 -1.60 -4.56
C GLN A 168 2.77 -1.57 -5.35
N ARG A 169 1.61 -1.32 -4.71
CA ARG A 169 0.28 -1.27 -5.38
C ARG A 169 0.20 -0.24 -6.50
N VAL A 170 1.00 0.83 -6.46
CA VAL A 170 1.08 1.83 -7.54
C VAL A 170 1.76 1.29 -8.82
N SER A 171 2.42 0.14 -8.72
CA SER A 171 3.04 -0.58 -9.85
C SER A 171 2.22 -1.82 -10.28
N SER A 172 1.04 -2.04 -9.69
CA SER A 172 0.15 -3.15 -10.04
C SER A 172 -0.53 -2.91 -11.38
N LEU A 173 -0.47 -3.91 -12.28
CA LEU A 173 -1.20 -3.88 -13.55
C LEU A 173 -2.72 -3.82 -13.35
N ILE A 174 -3.22 -4.43 -12.29
CA ILE A 174 -4.64 -4.40 -11.94
C ILE A 174 -5.05 -2.99 -11.50
N CYS A 175 -4.26 -2.33 -10.64
CA CYS A 175 -4.50 -0.94 -10.25
C CYS A 175 -4.37 0.02 -11.46
N ALA A 176 -3.41 -0.22 -12.36
CA ALA A 176 -3.27 0.56 -13.59
C ALA A 176 -4.51 0.40 -14.50
N LYS A 177 -5.05 -0.82 -14.64
CA LYS A 177 -6.28 -1.07 -15.40
C LYS A 177 -7.51 -0.43 -14.74
N ALA A 178 -7.59 -0.46 -13.41
CA ALA A 178 -8.63 0.26 -12.68
C ALA A 178 -8.58 1.77 -12.95
N ARG A 179 -7.37 2.36 -12.85
CA ARG A 179 -7.15 3.78 -13.18
C ARG A 179 -7.54 4.12 -14.61
N GLU A 180 -7.23 3.27 -15.57
CA GLU A 180 -7.63 3.44 -16.97
C GLU A 180 -9.16 3.52 -17.10
N LEU A 181 -9.90 2.55 -16.54
CA LEU A 181 -11.36 2.52 -16.60
C LEU A 181 -11.99 3.74 -15.93
N ILE A 182 -11.45 4.16 -14.79
CA ILE A 182 -11.93 5.35 -14.07
C ILE A 182 -11.69 6.61 -14.91
N SER A 183 -10.49 6.77 -15.46
CA SER A 183 -10.13 7.93 -16.29
C SER A 183 -10.93 8.02 -17.60
N GLN A 184 -11.40 6.90 -18.12
CA GLN A 184 -12.32 6.82 -19.27
C GLN A 184 -13.78 7.18 -18.93
N GLY A 185 -14.06 7.43 -17.63
CA GLY A 185 -15.41 7.77 -17.17
C GLY A 185 -16.37 6.60 -17.05
N SER A 186 -15.83 5.35 -17.00
CA SER A 186 -16.67 4.13 -16.90
C SER A 186 -17.52 4.11 -15.62
N LEU A 187 -17.04 4.73 -14.52
CA LEU A 187 -17.79 4.83 -13.27
C LEU A 187 -18.74 6.02 -13.19
N GLY A 188 -18.62 7.03 -14.09
CA GLY A 188 -19.31 8.30 -13.94
C GLY A 188 -18.80 9.09 -12.72
N ASP A 189 -19.70 9.77 -12.00
CA ASP A 189 -19.35 10.48 -10.77
C ASP A 189 -19.07 9.49 -9.65
N LEU A 190 -17.97 9.69 -8.94
CA LEU A 190 -17.59 8.84 -7.81
C LEU A 190 -18.48 9.13 -6.61
N MET A 191 -19.06 8.09 -6.03
CA MET A 191 -20.00 8.21 -4.91
C MET A 191 -19.35 7.83 -3.58
N MET A 192 -18.57 6.73 -3.56
CA MET A 192 -17.97 6.20 -2.34
C MET A 192 -16.83 5.21 -2.69
N VAL A 193 -15.85 5.13 -1.81
CA VAL A 193 -14.82 4.08 -1.86
C VAL A 193 -14.83 3.29 -0.56
N GLU A 194 -14.75 1.98 -0.67
CA GLU A 194 -14.55 1.06 0.44
C GLU A 194 -13.28 0.24 0.19
N GLY A 195 -12.57 -0.09 1.26
CA GLY A 195 -11.43 -1.00 1.20
C GLY A 195 -11.30 -1.84 2.46
N TRP A 196 -10.86 -3.08 2.31
CA TRP A 196 -10.63 -3.96 3.46
C TRP A 196 -9.54 -4.97 3.22
N LEU A 197 -8.90 -5.36 4.32
CA LEU A 197 -7.91 -6.43 4.39
C LEU A 197 -8.00 -7.09 5.76
N GLY A 198 -7.92 -8.41 5.81
CA GLY A 198 -7.89 -9.15 7.06
C GLY A 198 -6.94 -10.33 7.04
N ARG A 199 -6.41 -10.65 8.21
CA ARG A 199 -5.53 -11.79 8.46
C ARG A 199 -6.02 -12.51 9.73
N ASN A 200 -5.77 -13.81 9.85
CA ASN A 200 -6.24 -14.59 11.02
C ASN A 200 -5.21 -15.61 11.50
N ASP A 201 -3.95 -15.33 11.35
CA ASP A 201 -2.86 -16.21 11.76
C ASP A 201 -1.79 -15.43 12.56
N PRO A 202 -0.96 -16.12 13.36
CA PRO A 202 0.08 -15.45 14.15
C PRO A 202 1.08 -14.66 13.31
N THR A 203 1.49 -15.19 12.15
CA THR A 203 2.42 -14.51 11.25
C THR A 203 1.81 -13.23 10.70
N GLY A 204 0.55 -13.29 10.28
CA GLY A 204 -0.21 -12.13 9.81
C GLY A 204 -0.43 -11.06 10.88
N ALA A 205 -0.41 -11.45 12.17
CA ALA A 205 -0.51 -10.56 13.32
C ALA A 205 0.85 -10.13 13.91
N TRP A 206 1.95 -10.43 13.20
CA TRP A 206 3.34 -10.11 13.57
C TRP A 206 3.85 -10.81 14.84
N GLU A 207 3.27 -11.98 15.19
CA GLU A 207 3.73 -12.84 16.28
C GLU A 207 5.02 -13.58 15.92
N TYR A 208 6.00 -12.84 15.39
CA TYR A 208 7.26 -13.43 14.95
C TYR A 208 8.12 -13.89 16.13
N PRO A 209 8.71 -15.08 16.04
CA PRO A 209 9.73 -15.48 17.01
C PRO A 209 10.98 -14.63 16.82
N PRO A 210 11.66 -14.23 17.92
CA PRO A 210 12.97 -13.64 17.80
C PRO A 210 13.97 -14.67 17.26
N PRO A 211 15.03 -14.24 16.55
CA PRO A 211 16.16 -15.10 16.22
C PRO A 211 16.76 -15.78 17.47
N THR A 212 17.18 -17.03 17.36
CA THR A 212 17.61 -17.84 18.51
C THR A 212 18.93 -17.40 19.12
N ASP A 213 19.77 -16.70 18.34
CA ASP A 213 21.06 -16.16 18.75
C ASP A 213 20.99 -14.64 19.07
N LEU A 214 19.79 -14.07 19.10
CA LEU A 214 19.60 -12.65 19.37
C LEU A 214 19.93 -12.30 20.81
N SER A 215 20.91 -11.44 21.00
CA SER A 215 21.42 -11.03 22.31
C SER A 215 21.99 -9.61 22.22
N PRO A 216 22.31 -8.95 23.36
CA PRO A 216 22.97 -7.65 23.34
C PRO A 216 24.34 -7.65 22.64
N GLU A 217 25.00 -8.79 22.51
CA GLU A 217 26.28 -8.93 21.80
C GLU A 217 26.07 -8.97 20.28
N THR A 218 25.01 -9.63 19.83
CA THR A 218 24.72 -9.83 18.40
C THR A 218 23.84 -8.73 17.79
N LEU A 219 23.19 -7.91 18.62
CA LEU A 219 22.36 -6.75 18.21
C LEU A 219 22.83 -5.48 18.90
N ASP A 220 23.10 -4.43 18.15
CA ASP A 220 23.26 -3.07 18.71
C ASP A 220 21.88 -2.52 19.12
N TRP A 221 21.43 -2.95 20.30
CA TRP A 221 20.12 -2.61 20.83
C TRP A 221 19.95 -1.12 21.10
N ASP A 222 20.99 -0.45 21.57
CA ASP A 222 20.94 0.98 21.90
C ASP A 222 20.75 1.82 20.64
N THR A 223 21.48 1.51 19.58
CA THR A 223 21.28 2.14 18.28
C THR A 223 19.93 1.76 17.70
N TRP A 224 19.52 0.48 17.79
CA TRP A 224 18.25 0.01 17.20
C TRP A 224 17.03 0.78 17.74
N GLN A 225 17.02 1.13 19.02
CA GLN A 225 15.95 1.93 19.63
C GLN A 225 15.83 3.35 19.05
N GLY A 226 16.89 3.89 18.42
CA GLY A 226 16.88 5.24 17.86
C GLY A 226 16.67 6.31 18.93
N THR A 227 15.76 7.24 18.66
CA THR A 227 15.45 8.40 19.52
C THR A 227 14.34 8.15 20.52
N VAL A 228 13.72 6.96 20.53
CA VAL A 228 12.66 6.64 21.49
C VAL A 228 13.22 6.45 22.91
N PRO A 229 12.40 6.56 23.96
CA PRO A 229 12.85 6.33 25.33
C PRO A 229 13.50 4.96 25.48
N LYS A 230 14.72 4.94 26.02
CA LYS A 230 15.50 3.72 26.15
C LYS A 230 14.86 2.74 27.14
N ARG A 231 14.91 1.46 26.78
CA ARG A 231 14.46 0.34 27.61
C ARG A 231 15.49 -0.79 27.59
N ALA A 232 15.39 -1.68 28.55
CA ALA A 232 16.20 -2.90 28.58
C ALA A 232 15.98 -3.72 27.29
N PHE A 233 17.00 -4.50 26.94
CA PHE A 233 16.93 -5.41 25.80
C PHE A 233 15.73 -6.36 25.92
N ASP A 234 14.94 -6.44 24.87
CA ASP A 234 13.81 -7.34 24.74
C ASP A 234 13.74 -7.91 23.31
N PRO A 235 14.05 -9.20 23.13
CA PRO A 235 14.07 -9.83 21.81
C PRO A 235 12.69 -9.85 21.13
N HIS A 236 11.61 -9.88 21.92
CA HIS A 236 10.24 -9.87 21.35
C HIS A 236 9.90 -8.49 20.76
N ILE A 237 10.33 -7.41 21.38
CA ILE A 237 10.16 -6.07 20.84
C ILE A 237 10.90 -5.92 19.50
N PHE A 238 12.14 -6.42 19.43
CA PHE A 238 12.88 -6.42 18.17
C PHE A 238 12.15 -7.20 17.06
N ALA A 239 11.68 -8.42 17.36
CA ALA A 239 11.00 -9.25 16.38
C ALA A 239 9.63 -8.73 15.97
N ARG A 240 8.90 -8.09 16.90
CA ARG A 240 7.48 -7.69 16.78
C ARG A 240 7.28 -6.17 16.85
N TRP A 241 8.26 -5.37 16.45
CA TRP A 241 8.28 -3.91 16.60
C TRP A 241 7.02 -3.21 16.07
N ARG A 242 6.34 -3.78 15.07
CA ARG A 242 5.07 -3.28 14.53
C ARG A 242 3.93 -3.24 15.55
N CYS A 243 4.05 -4.03 16.62
CA CYS A 243 3.04 -4.11 17.67
C CYS A 243 3.10 -2.93 18.67
N TRP A 244 4.17 -2.13 18.65
CA TRP A 244 4.38 -1.01 19.58
C TRP A 244 4.49 0.32 18.86
N LYS A 245 3.66 1.30 19.28
CA LYS A 245 3.60 2.65 18.71
C LYS A 245 4.92 3.43 18.77
N GLU A 246 5.84 3.02 19.64
CA GLU A 246 7.16 3.63 19.77
C GLU A 246 8.07 3.31 18.57
N TYR A 247 7.84 2.19 17.91
CA TYR A 247 8.70 1.68 16.83
C TYR A 247 7.99 1.54 15.49
N GLY A 248 6.66 1.37 15.52
CA GLY A 248 5.85 1.14 14.34
C GLY A 248 4.52 1.87 14.39
N THR A 249 3.84 1.86 13.27
CA THR A 249 2.56 2.53 13.05
C THR A 249 1.36 1.57 13.11
N GLY A 250 1.62 0.30 13.49
CA GLY A 250 0.58 -0.73 13.62
C GLY A 250 -0.14 -1.05 12.32
N VAL A 251 -1.38 -1.53 12.43
CA VAL A 251 -2.18 -1.92 11.25
C VAL A 251 -2.43 -0.77 10.29
N ALA A 252 -2.48 0.47 10.79
CA ALA A 252 -2.70 1.63 9.93
C ALA A 252 -1.50 1.89 9.01
N GLY A 253 -0.28 1.99 9.53
CA GLY A 253 0.89 2.22 8.68
C GLY A 253 1.34 0.97 7.92
N ASP A 254 1.21 -0.22 8.49
CA ASP A 254 1.71 -1.43 7.82
C ASP A 254 0.76 -1.99 6.75
N LEU A 255 -0.57 -1.91 6.96
CA LEU A 255 -1.56 -2.51 6.07
C LEU A 255 -2.47 -1.49 5.39
N LEU A 256 -3.02 -0.52 6.14
CA LEU A 256 -3.91 0.48 5.56
C LEU A 256 -3.21 1.32 4.49
N VAL A 257 -1.90 1.56 4.64
CA VAL A 257 -1.13 2.30 3.65
C VAL A 257 -1.19 1.68 2.25
N HIS A 258 -1.28 0.34 2.14
CA HIS A 258 -1.47 -0.32 0.84
C HIS A 258 -2.82 0.03 0.23
N LEU A 259 -3.89 0.00 1.04
CA LEU A 259 -5.23 0.38 0.60
C LEU A 259 -5.30 1.86 0.21
N ILE A 260 -4.67 2.74 0.99
CA ILE A 260 -4.67 4.18 0.71
C ILE A 260 -3.85 4.50 -0.56
N SER A 261 -2.61 4.02 -0.67
CA SER A 261 -1.76 4.29 -1.83
C SER A 261 -2.33 3.71 -3.12
N GLY A 262 -2.87 2.48 -3.07
CA GLY A 262 -3.55 1.87 -4.21
C GLY A 262 -4.79 2.67 -4.65
N MET A 263 -5.63 3.09 -3.70
CA MET A 263 -6.80 3.95 -3.97
C MET A 263 -6.37 5.29 -4.57
N MET A 264 -5.42 5.99 -3.94
CA MET A 264 -4.92 7.28 -4.42
C MET A 264 -4.38 7.17 -5.86
N PHE A 265 -3.64 6.10 -6.15
CA PHE A 265 -3.14 5.83 -7.49
C PHE A 265 -4.28 5.59 -8.50
N MET A 266 -5.25 4.72 -8.17
CA MET A 266 -6.37 4.41 -9.07
C MET A 266 -7.25 5.63 -9.35
N LEU A 267 -7.48 6.47 -8.35
CA LEU A 267 -8.31 7.67 -8.48
C LEU A 267 -7.56 8.91 -8.95
N ASN A 268 -6.23 8.81 -9.14
CA ASN A 268 -5.36 9.93 -9.47
C ASN A 268 -5.42 11.08 -8.44
N ILE A 269 -5.51 10.72 -7.15
CA ILE A 269 -5.50 11.65 -6.03
C ILE A 269 -4.05 11.76 -5.51
N ASN A 270 -3.54 12.96 -5.35
CA ASN A 270 -2.26 13.23 -4.70
C ASN A 270 -2.41 14.34 -3.65
N GLU A 271 -3.31 14.09 -2.70
CA GLU A 271 -3.56 14.98 -1.56
C GLU A 271 -3.90 14.17 -0.31
N ALA A 272 -3.71 14.77 0.85
CA ALA A 272 -4.13 14.19 2.11
C ALA A 272 -5.65 14.26 2.28
N PRO A 273 -6.26 13.36 3.06
CA PRO A 273 -7.67 13.49 3.40
C PRO A 273 -7.90 14.76 4.24
N ARG A 274 -9.00 15.46 3.97
CA ARG A 274 -9.40 16.65 4.74
C ARG A 274 -9.68 16.30 6.20
N GLN A 275 -10.26 15.13 6.42
CA GLN A 275 -10.75 14.68 7.72
C GLN A 275 -10.63 13.17 7.85
N ALA A 276 -10.37 12.68 9.05
CA ALA A 276 -10.41 11.27 9.40
C ALA A 276 -11.13 11.04 10.73
N MET A 277 -11.87 9.94 10.81
CA MET A 277 -12.43 9.38 12.03
C MET A 277 -12.13 7.89 12.07
N ALA A 278 -11.65 7.39 13.21
CA ALA A 278 -11.31 5.98 13.34
C ALA A 278 -11.75 5.39 14.66
N VAL A 279 -12.09 4.10 14.61
CA VAL A 279 -12.40 3.27 15.76
C VAL A 279 -11.67 1.94 15.65
N GLY A 280 -11.42 1.27 16.77
CA GLY A 280 -10.69 0.01 16.76
C GLY A 280 -10.49 -0.58 18.16
N GLY A 281 -9.50 -1.43 18.29
CA GLY A 281 -9.09 -1.99 19.58
C GLY A 281 -8.24 -3.22 19.46
N ILE A 282 -7.68 -3.65 20.60
CA ILE A 282 -7.01 -4.94 20.75
C ILE A 282 -8.08 -5.97 21.11
N ARG A 283 -8.45 -6.83 20.15
CA ARG A 283 -9.55 -7.80 20.28
C ARG A 283 -9.06 -9.22 20.43
N ARG A 284 -8.12 -9.64 19.61
CA ARG A 284 -7.61 -11.02 19.56
C ARG A 284 -6.23 -11.16 20.18
N TRP A 285 -5.26 -10.35 19.76
CA TRP A 285 -3.84 -10.54 20.07
C TRP A 285 -3.44 -9.75 21.31
N LYS A 286 -3.64 -10.39 22.50
CA LYS A 286 -3.40 -9.78 23.83
C LYS A 286 -2.00 -10.13 24.34
N ASP A 287 -0.98 -9.84 23.54
CA ASP A 287 0.45 -10.15 23.75
C ASP A 287 1.24 -9.01 24.41
N GLY A 288 0.54 -7.98 24.89
CA GLY A 288 1.16 -6.76 25.47
C GLY A 288 1.32 -5.61 24.48
N ARG A 289 0.95 -5.80 23.21
CA ARG A 289 0.96 -4.72 22.20
C ARG A 289 0.12 -3.52 22.62
N ASN A 290 0.51 -2.33 22.16
CA ASN A 290 -0.25 -1.10 22.39
C ASN A 290 -0.88 -0.54 21.08
N MET A 291 -0.66 -1.22 19.94
CA MET A 291 -1.34 -0.93 18.68
C MET A 291 -2.57 -1.82 18.48
N PRO A 292 -3.67 -1.28 17.92
CA PRO A 292 -4.90 -2.05 17.69
C PRO A 292 -4.66 -3.19 16.67
N ASP A 293 -5.38 -4.30 16.82
CA ASP A 293 -5.43 -5.42 15.87
C ASP A 293 -6.70 -5.41 15.01
N VAL A 294 -7.69 -4.57 15.37
CA VAL A 294 -8.87 -4.24 14.57
C VAL A 294 -8.96 -2.73 14.44
N HIS A 295 -9.12 -2.25 13.21
CA HIS A 295 -9.14 -0.82 12.91
C HIS A 295 -10.10 -0.51 11.76
N ALA A 296 -10.97 0.47 11.92
CA ALA A 296 -11.85 0.98 10.88
C ALA A 296 -11.76 2.51 10.83
N SER A 297 -11.66 3.05 9.62
CA SER A 297 -11.44 4.47 9.39
C SER A 297 -12.39 5.01 8.33
N LEU A 298 -12.90 6.21 8.55
CA LEU A 298 -13.66 7.01 7.60
C LEU A 298 -12.86 8.27 7.26
N TYR A 299 -12.81 8.59 5.98
CA TYR A 299 -12.11 9.77 5.47
C TYR A 299 -12.99 10.59 4.53
N TYR A 300 -12.62 11.86 4.37
CA TYR A 300 -13.05 12.69 3.27
C TYR A 300 -11.84 13.12 2.44
N TYR A 301 -11.80 12.69 1.15
CA TYR A 301 -10.90 13.21 0.14
C TYR A 301 -11.68 14.20 -0.73
N GLY A 302 -11.46 15.50 -0.51
CA GLY A 302 -12.43 16.48 -0.97
C GLY A 302 -13.81 16.20 -0.35
N ASP A 303 -14.80 15.88 -1.18
CA ASP A 303 -16.14 15.48 -0.75
C ASP A 303 -16.40 13.97 -0.90
N LEU A 304 -15.41 13.19 -1.39
CA LEU A 304 -15.53 11.75 -1.58
C LEU A 304 -15.39 11.02 -0.23
N PRO A 305 -16.44 10.33 0.25
CA PRO A 305 -16.35 9.49 1.43
C PRO A 305 -15.57 8.19 1.13
N VAL A 306 -14.63 7.87 2.00
CA VAL A 306 -13.79 6.67 1.92
C VAL A 306 -13.87 5.91 3.22
N TYR A 307 -14.20 4.61 3.16
CA TYR A 307 -14.27 3.72 4.31
C TYR A 307 -13.24 2.60 4.17
N MET A 308 -12.34 2.49 5.14
CA MET A 308 -11.30 1.47 5.18
C MET A 308 -11.37 0.67 6.47
N ARG A 309 -11.17 -0.65 6.40
CA ARG A 309 -11.19 -1.52 7.58
C ARG A 309 -10.12 -2.60 7.52
N LEU A 310 -9.51 -2.85 8.66
CA LEU A 310 -8.45 -3.82 8.87
C LEU A 310 -8.80 -4.73 10.05
N ASN A 311 -8.50 -6.02 9.94
CA ASN A 311 -8.77 -6.97 11.00
C ASN A 311 -7.71 -8.09 11.02
N LEU A 312 -6.94 -8.18 12.10
CA LEU A 312 -5.97 -9.27 12.28
C LEU A 312 -6.57 -10.50 13.00
N GLY A 313 -7.87 -10.50 13.25
CA GLY A 313 -8.60 -11.59 13.88
C GLY A 313 -9.55 -12.35 12.95
N THR A 314 -9.68 -11.90 11.68
CA THR A 314 -10.53 -12.52 10.68
C THR A 314 -9.88 -12.41 9.31
N GLU A 315 -9.71 -13.53 8.63
CA GLU A 315 -9.15 -13.55 7.28
C GLU A 315 -10.15 -12.96 6.27
N MET A 316 -9.68 -11.98 5.51
CA MET A 316 -10.43 -11.34 4.42
C MET A 316 -9.45 -11.01 3.30
N PRO A 317 -9.82 -11.17 2.02
CA PRO A 317 -8.98 -10.73 0.91
C PRO A 317 -8.77 -9.20 0.95
N GLU A 318 -7.70 -8.73 0.35
CA GLU A 318 -7.54 -7.32 0.03
C GLU A 318 -8.50 -6.96 -1.11
N VAL A 319 -9.39 -6.01 -0.85
CA VAL A 319 -10.41 -5.57 -1.81
C VAL A 319 -10.59 -4.06 -1.71
N TYR A 320 -10.73 -3.45 -2.87
CA TYR A 320 -11.30 -2.11 -3.03
C TYR A 320 -12.65 -2.24 -3.74
N ARG A 321 -13.63 -1.49 -3.28
CA ARG A 321 -14.91 -1.31 -3.97
C ARG A 321 -15.09 0.17 -4.25
N ILE A 322 -15.01 0.55 -5.52
CA ILE A 322 -15.16 1.94 -5.97
C ILE A 322 -16.54 2.05 -6.63
N GLN A 323 -17.39 2.86 -6.03
CA GLN A 323 -18.78 3.03 -6.45
C GLN A 323 -18.92 4.34 -7.22
N GLY A 324 -19.52 4.27 -8.38
CA GLY A 324 -19.82 5.42 -9.21
C GLY A 324 -21.26 5.41 -9.72
N SER A 325 -21.71 6.53 -10.27
CA SER A 325 -23.09 6.70 -10.78
C SER A 325 -23.41 5.79 -11.96
N LYS A 326 -22.41 5.26 -12.67
CA LYS A 326 -22.56 4.37 -13.83
C LYS A 326 -22.13 2.93 -13.61
N GLY A 327 -21.51 2.61 -12.48
CA GLY A 327 -21.02 1.26 -12.22
C GLY A 327 -20.27 1.12 -10.91
N ILE A 328 -19.92 -0.13 -10.62
CA ILE A 328 -19.10 -0.51 -9.46
C ILE A 328 -17.86 -1.23 -9.97
N LEU A 329 -16.70 -0.85 -9.45
CA LEU A 329 -15.43 -1.50 -9.69
C LEU A 329 -14.98 -2.19 -8.40
N GLU A 330 -14.80 -3.51 -8.43
CA GLU A 330 -14.15 -4.27 -7.37
C GLU A 330 -12.75 -4.67 -7.81
N VAL A 331 -11.74 -4.30 -7.02
CA VAL A 331 -10.33 -4.55 -7.29
C VAL A 331 -9.74 -5.41 -6.19
N THR A 332 -9.04 -6.46 -6.57
CA THR A 332 -8.29 -7.36 -5.71
C THR A 332 -6.83 -7.41 -6.14
N GLU A 333 -5.99 -8.12 -5.40
CA GLU A 333 -4.56 -8.28 -5.74
C GLU A 333 -4.33 -8.81 -7.17
N PHE A 334 -5.15 -9.78 -7.63
CA PHE A 334 -4.94 -10.47 -8.91
C PHE A 334 -6.03 -10.24 -9.95
N GLY A 335 -6.93 -9.31 -9.69
CA GLY A 335 -7.99 -9.04 -10.65
C GLY A 335 -8.90 -7.90 -10.26
N LEU A 336 -9.69 -7.47 -11.23
CA LEU A 336 -10.77 -6.53 -11.01
C LEU A 336 -12.02 -6.97 -11.77
N SER A 337 -13.19 -6.54 -11.31
CA SER A 337 -14.46 -6.67 -12.02
C SER A 337 -15.15 -5.32 -12.10
N PHE A 338 -15.64 -4.99 -13.27
CA PHE A 338 -16.46 -3.81 -13.51
C PHE A 338 -17.90 -4.25 -13.79
N SER A 339 -18.83 -3.80 -12.95
CA SER A 339 -20.26 -4.05 -13.06
C SER A 339 -20.99 -2.75 -13.41
N PRO A 340 -21.39 -2.55 -14.66
CA PRO A 340 -22.16 -1.37 -15.05
C PRO A 340 -23.53 -1.33 -14.36
N GLN A 341 -24.03 -0.12 -14.12
CA GLN A 341 -25.40 0.11 -13.66
C GLN A 341 -26.21 0.68 -14.82
N SER A 342 -27.49 0.29 -14.92
CA SER A 342 -28.35 0.75 -16.01
C SER A 342 -28.63 2.25 -15.91
N GLY A 343 -28.66 2.81 -14.71
CA GLY A 343 -28.96 4.23 -14.48
C GLY A 343 -30.35 4.66 -14.92
N LYS A 344 -31.17 3.71 -15.40
CA LYS A 344 -32.50 3.98 -15.91
C LYS A 344 -33.54 3.52 -14.91
N ASP A 345 -34.63 4.27 -14.88
CA ASP A 345 -35.81 3.91 -14.12
C ASP A 345 -36.40 2.59 -14.67
N SER A 346 -36.80 1.71 -13.78
CA SER A 346 -37.30 0.38 -14.17
C SER A 346 -38.82 0.34 -14.39
N GLY A 347 -39.47 1.48 -14.27
CA GLY A 347 -40.93 1.60 -14.42
C GLY A 347 -41.50 2.80 -13.67
N PRO A 348 -42.82 2.88 -13.53
CA PRO A 348 -43.47 3.87 -12.69
C PRO A 348 -42.91 3.83 -11.26
N SER A 349 -42.86 4.99 -10.61
CA SER A 349 -42.25 5.11 -9.30
C SER A 349 -42.97 4.26 -8.25
N TYR A 350 -42.24 3.62 -7.35
CA TYR A 350 -42.79 2.91 -6.17
C TYR A 350 -43.75 3.84 -5.35
N TYR A 351 -43.51 5.14 -5.40
CA TYR A 351 -44.33 6.15 -4.68
C TYR A 351 -45.77 6.18 -5.15
N ASP A 352 -46.08 5.79 -6.39
CA ASP A 352 -47.44 5.74 -6.96
C ASP A 352 -48.33 4.71 -6.25
N SER A 353 -47.76 3.73 -5.54
CA SER A 353 -48.52 2.80 -4.72
C SER A 353 -49.29 3.47 -3.58
N GLY A 354 -48.91 4.70 -3.20
CA GLY A 354 -49.60 5.55 -2.24
C GLY A 354 -50.74 6.39 -2.83
N PHE A 355 -50.93 6.33 -4.18
CA PHE A 355 -52.04 7.09 -4.82
C PHE A 355 -53.35 6.31 -4.77
N PRO A 356 -54.51 7.01 -4.69
CA PRO A 356 -55.79 6.39 -4.94
C PRO A 356 -55.81 5.67 -6.32
N HIS A 357 -56.52 4.55 -6.42
CA HIS A 357 -56.49 3.68 -7.62
C HIS A 357 -56.69 4.44 -8.94
N ALA A 358 -57.65 5.35 -9.03
CA ALA A 358 -57.91 6.13 -10.26
C ALA A 358 -56.71 7.04 -10.60
N MET A 359 -56.10 7.66 -9.60
CA MET A 359 -54.93 8.53 -9.76
C MET A 359 -53.68 7.73 -10.19
N ARG A 360 -53.49 6.59 -9.57
CA ARG A 360 -52.41 5.67 -9.90
C ARG A 360 -52.50 5.19 -11.36
N SER A 361 -53.65 4.71 -11.78
CA SER A 361 -53.88 4.27 -13.16
C SER A 361 -53.67 5.39 -14.20
N ALA A 362 -54.07 6.63 -13.86
CA ALA A 362 -53.82 7.78 -14.71
C ALA A 362 -52.34 8.13 -14.82
N TYR A 363 -51.63 8.09 -13.66
CA TYR A 363 -50.19 8.34 -13.61
C TYR A 363 -49.39 7.27 -14.38
N GLU A 364 -49.69 5.97 -14.17
CA GLU A 364 -49.03 4.87 -14.87
C GLU A 364 -49.23 4.98 -16.39
N LYS A 365 -50.45 5.32 -16.83
CA LYS A 365 -50.75 5.53 -18.25
C LYS A 365 -49.98 6.69 -18.85
N GLN A 366 -49.91 7.82 -18.15
CA GLN A 366 -49.15 9.00 -18.57
C GLN A 366 -47.64 8.66 -18.61
N TRP A 367 -47.11 7.98 -17.57
CA TRP A 367 -45.70 7.59 -17.51
C TRP A 367 -45.31 6.72 -18.71
N HIS A 368 -46.10 5.71 -19.06
CA HIS A 368 -45.85 4.87 -20.23
C HIS A 368 -46.00 5.59 -21.59
N GLN A 369 -46.70 6.71 -21.63
CA GLN A 369 -46.76 7.57 -22.85
C GLN A 369 -45.53 8.46 -23.01
N GLU A 370 -44.94 8.89 -21.86
CA GLU A 370 -43.83 9.83 -21.84
C GLU A 370 -42.46 9.12 -21.83
N ASN A 371 -42.42 7.83 -21.51
CA ASN A 371 -41.17 7.05 -21.37
C ASN A 371 -41.08 5.90 -22.42
N ASP A 372 -39.82 5.50 -22.69
CA ASP A 372 -39.56 4.41 -23.64
C ASP A 372 -40.28 3.13 -23.19
N PRO A 373 -41.06 2.46 -24.01
CA PRO A 373 -41.75 1.21 -23.69
C PRO A 373 -40.80 0.05 -23.35
N ASN A 374 -39.50 0.18 -23.66
CA ASN A 374 -38.48 -0.82 -23.34
C ASN A 374 -37.82 -0.57 -21.98
N ILE A 375 -38.17 0.50 -21.25
CA ILE A 375 -37.64 0.73 -19.91
C ILE A 375 -37.98 -0.47 -19.02
N GLY A 376 -36.97 -0.99 -18.33
CA GLY A 376 -37.10 -2.17 -17.48
C GLY A 376 -36.99 -3.53 -18.20
N HIS A 377 -36.97 -3.55 -19.52
CA HIS A 377 -36.75 -4.75 -20.33
C HIS A 377 -35.37 -4.83 -21.00
N GLU A 378 -34.51 -3.83 -20.71
CA GLU A 378 -33.15 -3.87 -21.24
C GLU A 378 -32.33 -4.98 -20.54
N PRO A 379 -31.49 -5.72 -21.31
CA PRO A 379 -30.63 -6.71 -20.71
C PRO A 379 -29.73 -6.06 -19.68
N THR A 380 -29.55 -6.71 -18.52
CA THR A 380 -28.60 -6.27 -17.50
C THR A 380 -27.21 -6.20 -18.13
N PRO A 381 -26.50 -5.06 -18.01
CA PRO A 381 -25.17 -4.94 -18.59
C PRO A 381 -24.23 -6.02 -18.05
N GLU A 382 -23.44 -6.64 -18.93
CA GLU A 382 -22.51 -7.70 -18.53
C GLU A 382 -21.39 -7.15 -17.65
N THR A 383 -21.07 -7.88 -16.59
CA THR A 383 -19.87 -7.64 -15.78
C THR A 383 -18.63 -8.04 -16.57
N ILE A 384 -17.64 -7.16 -16.64
CA ILE A 384 -16.35 -7.40 -17.28
C ILE A 384 -15.31 -7.66 -16.19
N ALA A 385 -14.61 -8.78 -16.27
CA ALA A 385 -13.53 -9.12 -15.37
C ALA A 385 -12.16 -9.07 -16.06
N PHE A 386 -11.17 -8.52 -15.37
CA PHE A 386 -9.77 -8.53 -15.76
C PHE A 386 -8.98 -9.35 -14.74
N ARG A 387 -8.04 -10.16 -15.18
CA ARG A 387 -7.23 -11.03 -14.34
C ARG A 387 -5.77 -10.94 -14.73
N CYS A 388 -4.88 -10.94 -13.72
CA CYS A 388 -3.45 -11.04 -13.90
C CYS A 388 -2.90 -11.98 -12.80
N PRO A 389 -3.12 -13.29 -12.91
CA PRO A 389 -2.58 -14.24 -11.94
C PRO A 389 -1.05 -14.24 -12.02
N ASP A 390 -0.41 -14.51 -10.92
CA ASP A 390 1.05 -14.65 -10.83
C ASP A 390 1.85 -13.32 -11.09
N TYR A 391 1.20 -12.14 -11.07
CA TYR A 391 1.89 -10.86 -11.17
C TYR A 391 2.48 -10.46 -9.82
N ASP A 392 3.77 -10.15 -9.84
CA ASP A 392 4.52 -9.59 -8.70
C ASP A 392 4.74 -8.10 -8.96
N ASP A 393 4.13 -7.22 -8.16
CA ASP A 393 4.23 -5.76 -8.30
C ASP A 393 5.52 -5.19 -7.66
N MET A 394 6.22 -5.95 -6.83
CA MET A 394 7.47 -5.51 -6.17
C MET A 394 8.61 -5.32 -7.17
N LYS A 395 8.83 -6.28 -8.05
CA LYS A 395 9.93 -6.23 -9.02
C LYS A 395 9.80 -5.07 -10.03
N PRO A 396 8.65 -4.80 -10.65
CA PRO A 396 8.41 -3.59 -11.45
C PRO A 396 8.58 -2.31 -10.65
N HIS A 397 8.18 -2.30 -9.38
CA HIS A 397 8.32 -1.14 -8.51
C HIS A 397 9.78 -0.81 -8.23
N LEU A 398 10.61 -1.81 -7.91
CA LEU A 398 12.06 -1.65 -7.78
C LEU A 398 12.70 -1.22 -9.11
N TRP A 399 12.27 -1.83 -10.23
CA TRP A 399 12.77 -1.43 -11.56
C TRP A 399 12.49 0.04 -11.85
N ASN A 400 11.30 0.55 -11.53
CA ASN A 400 10.98 1.96 -11.67
C ASN A 400 11.98 2.85 -10.92
N PHE A 401 12.30 2.50 -9.66
CA PHE A 401 13.30 3.23 -8.87
C PHE A 401 14.66 3.26 -9.58
N PHE A 402 15.22 2.11 -9.93
CA PHE A 402 16.54 2.05 -10.56
C PHE A 402 16.57 2.75 -11.94
N GLN A 403 15.49 2.69 -12.70
CA GLN A 403 15.37 3.46 -13.94
C GLN A 403 15.29 4.96 -13.67
N ALA A 404 14.61 5.38 -12.63
CA ALA A 404 14.56 6.80 -12.24
C ALA A 404 15.94 7.31 -11.80
N VAL A 405 16.71 6.51 -11.06
CA VAL A 405 18.10 6.85 -10.71
C VAL A 405 18.95 7.07 -11.97
N ARG A 406 18.84 6.20 -12.99
CA ARG A 406 19.57 6.36 -14.26
C ARG A 406 19.12 7.55 -15.08
N SER A 407 17.81 7.71 -15.25
CA SER A 407 17.22 8.65 -16.20
C SER A 407 16.93 10.01 -15.61
N ARG A 408 16.96 10.14 -14.30
CA ARG A 408 16.52 11.31 -13.53
C ARG A 408 15.04 11.67 -13.76
N LYS A 409 14.25 10.74 -14.30
CA LYS A 409 12.80 10.92 -14.45
C LYS A 409 12.09 10.70 -13.11
N PRO A 410 10.90 11.30 -12.93
CA PRO A 410 10.09 11.07 -11.73
C PRO A 410 9.81 9.58 -11.51
N VAL A 411 9.71 9.18 -10.24
CA VAL A 411 9.25 7.86 -9.80
C VAL A 411 7.73 7.79 -9.73
N VAL A 412 7.20 6.58 -9.68
CA VAL A 412 5.74 6.35 -9.61
C VAL A 412 5.15 6.75 -8.25
N GLU A 413 5.94 6.71 -7.19
CA GLU A 413 5.57 7.13 -5.84
C GLU A 413 6.72 7.92 -5.22
N ASP A 414 6.66 9.23 -5.37
CA ASP A 414 7.65 10.14 -4.78
C ASP A 414 7.37 10.43 -3.30
N ALA A 415 8.24 11.22 -2.68
CA ALA A 415 8.11 11.58 -1.28
C ALA A 415 6.81 12.34 -0.96
N VAL A 416 6.25 13.10 -1.90
CA VAL A 416 5.00 13.84 -1.68
C VAL A 416 3.82 12.88 -1.65
N PHE A 417 3.72 11.99 -2.63
CA PHE A 417 2.68 10.97 -2.68
C PHE A 417 2.77 10.03 -1.46
N GLY A 418 3.98 9.52 -1.17
CA GLY A 418 4.21 8.65 -0.01
C GLY A 418 3.86 9.33 1.32
N HIS A 419 4.14 10.65 1.45
CA HIS A 419 3.73 11.42 2.62
C HIS A 419 2.21 11.50 2.74
N HIS A 420 1.48 11.80 1.67
CA HIS A 420 0.03 11.88 1.70
C HIS A 420 -0.61 10.53 2.05
N ALA A 421 -0.07 9.43 1.54
CA ALA A 421 -0.54 8.09 1.90
C ALA A 421 -0.26 7.75 3.38
N ALA A 422 0.95 8.02 3.88
CA ALA A 422 1.30 7.82 5.27
C ALA A 422 0.51 8.75 6.21
N LEU A 423 0.26 10.00 5.80
CA LEU A 423 -0.50 10.98 6.58
C LEU A 423 -1.94 10.52 6.83
N ALA A 424 -2.61 9.90 5.86
CA ALA A 424 -3.92 9.30 6.06
C ALA A 424 -3.87 8.22 7.18
N CYS A 425 -2.82 7.40 7.22
CA CYS A 425 -2.61 6.40 8.27
C CYS A 425 -2.34 7.05 9.63
N HIS A 426 -1.56 8.12 9.66
CA HIS A 426 -1.31 8.88 10.90
C HIS A 426 -2.58 9.54 11.43
N MET A 427 -3.40 10.14 10.55
CA MET A 427 -4.69 10.70 10.94
C MET A 427 -5.63 9.64 11.51
N ALA A 428 -5.64 8.42 10.94
CA ALA A 428 -6.41 7.32 11.49
C ALA A 428 -5.92 6.91 12.90
N ASN A 429 -4.62 6.75 13.09
CA ASN A 429 -4.05 6.45 14.40
C ASN A 429 -4.33 7.56 15.43
N GLU A 430 -4.13 8.84 15.05
CA GLU A 430 -4.40 9.98 15.93
C GLU A 430 -5.88 10.04 16.33
N SER A 431 -6.79 9.83 15.36
CA SER A 431 -8.22 9.76 15.63
C SER A 431 -8.57 8.63 16.61
N TYR A 432 -8.02 7.45 16.40
CA TYR A 432 -8.22 6.30 17.29
C TYR A 432 -7.72 6.59 18.72
N PHE A 433 -6.47 7.07 18.87
CA PHE A 433 -5.89 7.31 20.19
C PHE A 433 -6.52 8.49 20.93
N ARG A 434 -6.93 9.53 20.20
CA ARG A 434 -7.62 10.70 20.80
C ARG A 434 -9.12 10.46 20.98
N ASN A 435 -9.68 9.38 20.38
CA ASN A 435 -11.12 9.13 20.33
C ASN A 435 -11.90 10.34 19.80
N ALA A 436 -11.41 10.95 18.73
CA ALA A 436 -11.93 12.17 18.15
C ALA A 436 -11.76 12.19 16.63
N THR A 437 -12.62 12.92 15.94
CA THR A 437 -12.39 13.29 14.54
C THR A 437 -11.19 14.23 14.45
N VAL A 438 -10.33 14.00 13.46
CA VAL A 438 -9.12 14.81 13.23
C VAL A 438 -9.11 15.39 11.82
N THR A 439 -8.42 16.52 11.67
CA THR A 439 -8.22 17.22 10.40
C THR A 439 -6.75 17.48 10.17
N TRP A 440 -6.35 17.60 8.90
CA TRP A 440 -5.01 18.06 8.55
C TRP A 440 -5.00 19.57 8.36
N ASP A 441 -4.15 20.26 9.11
CA ASP A 441 -3.90 21.68 8.95
C ASP A 441 -2.62 21.90 8.12
N GLN A 442 -2.82 22.28 6.87
CA GLN A 442 -1.73 22.52 5.91
C GLN A 442 -0.82 23.68 6.34
N GLY A 443 -1.37 24.71 7.01
CA GLY A 443 -0.61 25.88 7.45
C GLY A 443 0.38 25.57 8.55
N SER A 444 -0.06 24.84 9.57
CA SER A 444 0.79 24.40 10.69
C SER A 444 1.46 23.05 10.46
N LYS A 445 1.18 22.37 9.33
CA LYS A 445 1.66 21.03 9.00
C LYS A 445 1.44 20.05 10.17
N SER A 446 0.23 20.03 10.73
CA SER A 446 -0.10 19.22 11.90
C SER A 446 -1.53 18.70 11.88
N ILE A 447 -1.74 17.57 12.58
CA ILE A 447 -3.04 16.96 12.77
C ILE A 447 -3.75 17.66 13.96
N LYS A 448 -4.95 18.19 13.71
CA LYS A 448 -5.80 18.86 14.69
C LYS A 448 -7.02 17.99 15.03
N SER A 449 -7.56 18.17 16.24
CA SER A 449 -8.82 17.56 16.71
C SER A 449 -9.94 18.57 16.60
#